data_75a7cff1249878607331b09f408b01b6
#
_entry.id   75a7cff1249878607331b09f408b01b6
#
_cell.length_a   1.000
_cell.length_b   1.000
_cell.length_c   1.000
_cell.angle_alpha   90.00
_cell.angle_beta   90.00
_cell.angle_gamma   90.00
#
_symmetry.space_group_name_H-M   'P 1'
#
loop_
_entity.id
_entity.type
_entity.pdbx_description
1 polymer ?
#
loop_
_entity_poly.entity_id
_entity_poly.type
_entity_poly.pdbx_seq_one_letter_code
_entity_poly.pdbx_strand_id
1 'polypeptide(L)'
;MKITPRLAVAFVAASVVAAPLAAGPFQDAQPQASKSDPAKPRDIEADRKAATEALGEIVKAYRSVKGVQVEVEVTVAAASLGGGSGSGPAVKMQCTFGEKRQALVALRDYQLRISGGKIVATHDSNPLAYLEVSDHGSPYYALFNAFQALPVPELALALGEDAIDEVCMQVLPQLPEVLPARIEDEEVEGQVAKVIVLESDDATQTVRISFDPDTKLIERTVGTKKSGDEVEDGGALTWTVRSKAKVPAKAPDPSTFAFDSNGKQKVDGLAALIVRDANAAADRDVAGLKAGEPAPALALPAVGGGDWDLIAQRPKPVLVDFWATWCGPCKAALPGLAKLKAEFAGKAEFMMVNAGEQGSREEREASIAKVFRERKVEMPCVLDLDGQAARRWLIRAFPTTFVVAPDGKIAGVWEGSSPRTEREIREKLKALCEAAAPAAPAAN
;
A
#
# COMPACT_ATOMS: atom_id res chain seq x y z
N MET A 1 6.08 17.53 -20.48
CA MET A 1 4.78 17.34 -19.85
C MET A 1 5.10 16.94 -18.39
N LYS A 2 4.86 17.83 -17.43
CA LYS A 2 5.29 17.64 -16.03
C LYS A 2 4.35 16.62 -15.38
N ILE A 3 4.86 15.41 -15.12
CA ILE A 3 4.16 14.36 -14.36
C ILE A 3 4.46 14.62 -12.88
N THR A 4 3.43 15.02 -12.12
CA THR A 4 3.51 15.18 -10.68
C THR A 4 3.49 13.79 -9.99
N PRO A 5 4.44 13.47 -9.11
CA PRO A 5 4.47 12.20 -8.40
C PRO A 5 3.56 12.27 -7.15
N ARG A 6 2.34 11.77 -7.24
CA ARG A 6 1.49 11.54 -6.07
C ARG A 6 0.59 10.35 -6.33
N LEU A 7 0.97 9.20 -5.77
CA LEU A 7 0.10 8.04 -5.37
C LEU A 7 0.84 6.70 -5.48
N ALA A 8 1.72 6.38 -4.57
CA ALA A 8 2.39 5.09 -4.61
C ALA A 8 2.71 4.45 -3.24
N VAL A 9 2.03 4.79 -2.17
CA VAL A 9 2.39 4.27 -0.83
C VAL A 9 1.35 3.31 -0.24
N ALA A 10 0.17 3.14 -0.85
CA ALA A 10 -0.98 2.59 -0.13
C ALA A 10 -1.13 1.06 -0.12
N PHE A 11 -0.51 0.27 -1.00
CA PHE A 11 -0.91 -1.14 -1.14
C PHE A 11 -0.04 -2.16 -0.41
N VAL A 12 1.25 -1.91 -0.21
CA VAL A 12 2.11 -2.78 0.60
C VAL A 12 1.94 -2.48 2.10
N ALA A 13 1.64 -1.25 2.47
CA ALA A 13 1.39 -0.87 3.86
C ALA A 13 0.03 -1.36 4.41
N ALA A 14 -1.01 -1.44 3.57
CA ALA A 14 -2.35 -1.84 4.01
C ALA A 14 -2.49 -3.35 4.32
N SER A 15 -1.56 -4.20 3.83
CA SER A 15 -1.58 -5.65 4.13
C SER A 15 -0.74 -6.02 5.36
N VAL A 16 -0.08 -5.06 6.00
CA VAL A 16 0.93 -5.28 7.05
C VAL A 16 0.39 -4.96 8.46
N VAL A 17 -0.80 -4.36 8.60
CA VAL A 17 -1.29 -3.86 9.90
C VAL A 17 -2.53 -4.61 10.35
N ALA A 18 -2.42 -5.90 10.69
CA ALA A 18 -3.41 -6.58 11.52
C ALA A 18 -2.86 -7.87 12.16
N ALA A 19 -2.00 -7.75 13.18
CA ALA A 19 -1.87 -8.76 14.22
C ALA A 19 -1.27 -8.12 15.48
N PRO A 20 -1.69 -8.50 16.70
CA PRO A 20 -1.15 -7.94 17.93
C PRO A 20 0.29 -8.41 18.15
N LEU A 21 1.14 -7.47 18.54
CA LEU A 21 2.54 -7.65 18.89
C LEU A 21 2.68 -8.55 20.12
N ALA A 22 3.21 -9.76 19.94
CA ALA A 22 3.86 -10.49 21.00
C ALA A 22 5.36 -10.11 20.93
N ALA A 23 5.82 -9.43 21.97
CA ALA A 23 7.21 -9.05 22.11
C ALA A 23 8.08 -10.28 22.41
N GLY A 24 9.00 -10.59 21.51
CA GLY A 24 10.13 -11.47 21.73
C GLY A 24 11.42 -10.75 21.30
N PRO A 25 12.54 -10.95 22.02
CA PRO A 25 13.73 -10.14 21.82
C PRO A 25 14.50 -10.62 20.58
N PHE A 26 14.40 -9.91 19.48
CA PHE A 26 15.38 -9.94 18.41
C PHE A 26 16.16 -8.62 18.43
N GLN A 27 17.39 -8.70 18.92
CA GLN A 27 18.39 -7.66 18.73
C GLN A 27 18.89 -7.76 17.29
N ASP A 28 18.28 -7.05 16.36
CA ASP A 28 18.90 -6.72 15.09
C ASP A 28 19.92 -5.61 15.38
N ALA A 29 21.19 -5.95 15.27
CA ALA A 29 22.28 -5.00 15.36
C ALA A 29 22.09 -3.93 14.25
N GLN A 30 21.96 -2.68 14.66
CA GLN A 30 22.09 -1.55 13.73
C GLN A 30 23.47 -1.66 13.06
N PRO A 31 23.60 -1.40 11.75
CA PRO A 31 24.87 -1.37 11.10
C PRO A 31 25.73 -0.30 11.77
N GLN A 32 26.74 -0.72 12.50
CA GLN A 32 27.75 0.19 13.03
C GLN A 32 28.54 0.71 11.84
N ALA A 33 28.45 2.01 11.59
CA ALA A 33 29.33 2.68 10.66
C ALA A 33 30.79 2.33 11.01
N SER A 34 31.49 1.66 10.11
CA SER A 34 32.92 1.37 10.27
C SER A 34 33.63 2.72 10.49
N LYS A 35 34.47 2.80 11.53
CA LYS A 35 35.37 3.93 11.73
C LYS A 35 36.30 3.96 10.54
N SER A 36 35.96 4.77 9.53
CA SER A 36 36.88 5.07 8.44
C SER A 36 38.01 5.90 8.99
N ASP A 37 39.24 5.47 8.75
CA ASP A 37 40.46 6.24 8.86
C ASP A 37 40.29 7.63 8.22
N PRO A 38 40.90 8.72 8.70
CA PRO A 38 40.81 10.02 8.06
C PRO A 38 41.48 9.99 6.71
N ALA A 39 40.71 9.63 5.71
CA ALA A 39 41.14 9.26 4.38
C ALA A 39 41.24 10.50 3.47
N LYS A 40 42.21 10.40 2.55
CA LYS A 40 42.36 11.16 1.31
C LYS A 40 41.03 11.72 0.79
N PRO A 41 41.02 12.95 0.23
CA PRO A 41 39.80 13.49 -0.39
C PRO A 41 39.25 12.48 -1.39
N ARG A 42 37.98 12.07 -1.19
CA ARG A 42 37.32 11.14 -2.10
C ARG A 42 37.14 11.80 -3.46
N ASP A 43 37.47 11.07 -4.54
CA ASP A 43 37.13 11.47 -5.90
C ASP A 43 35.69 11.00 -6.19
N ILE A 44 34.73 11.91 -5.99
CA ILE A 44 33.29 11.64 -6.13
C ILE A 44 32.95 11.15 -7.54
N GLU A 45 33.61 11.65 -8.56
CA GLU A 45 33.36 11.27 -9.96
C GLU A 45 33.84 9.86 -10.24
N ALA A 46 35.03 9.51 -9.75
CA ALA A 46 35.58 8.16 -9.84
C ALA A 46 34.73 7.13 -9.05
N ASP A 47 34.28 7.50 -7.84
CA ASP A 47 33.43 6.66 -7.01
C ASP A 47 32.08 6.39 -7.70
N ARG A 48 31.45 7.43 -8.24
CA ARG A 48 30.16 7.35 -8.97
C ARG A 48 30.31 6.48 -10.23
N LYS A 49 31.39 6.65 -10.97
CA LYS A 49 31.68 5.84 -12.15
C LYS A 49 31.83 4.36 -11.78
N ALA A 50 32.59 4.04 -10.75
CA ALA A 50 32.77 2.66 -10.30
C ALA A 50 31.45 2.02 -9.85
N ALA A 51 30.60 2.75 -9.12
CA ALA A 51 29.28 2.29 -8.72
C ALA A 51 28.34 2.04 -9.91
N THR A 52 28.38 2.92 -10.91
CA THR A 52 27.60 2.80 -12.16
C THR A 52 28.02 1.55 -12.93
N GLU A 53 29.34 1.34 -13.09
CA GLU A 53 29.88 0.16 -13.77
C GLU A 53 29.48 -1.15 -13.04
N ALA A 54 29.60 -1.17 -11.70
CA ALA A 54 29.24 -2.34 -10.90
C ALA A 54 27.74 -2.66 -11.00
N LEU A 55 26.87 -1.64 -10.96
CA LEU A 55 25.42 -1.83 -11.16
C LEU A 55 25.13 -2.34 -12.58
N GLY A 56 25.84 -1.83 -13.59
CA GLY A 56 25.76 -2.32 -14.97
C GLY A 56 26.10 -3.81 -15.11
N GLU A 57 27.12 -4.30 -14.38
CA GLU A 57 27.47 -5.72 -14.37
C GLU A 57 26.36 -6.57 -13.71
N ILE A 58 25.71 -6.07 -12.66
CA ILE A 58 24.55 -6.74 -12.04
C ILE A 58 23.38 -6.81 -13.03
N VAL A 59 23.03 -5.70 -13.68
CA VAL A 59 21.97 -5.67 -14.72
C VAL A 59 22.28 -6.70 -15.81
N LYS A 60 23.52 -6.73 -16.30
CA LYS A 60 23.95 -7.67 -17.32
C LYS A 60 23.84 -9.11 -16.84
N ALA A 61 24.18 -9.41 -15.60
CA ALA A 61 24.04 -10.75 -15.01
C ALA A 61 22.57 -11.19 -15.07
N TYR A 62 21.62 -10.40 -14.56
CA TYR A 62 20.20 -10.75 -14.60
C TYR A 62 19.62 -10.93 -16.02
N ARG A 63 20.15 -10.21 -17.01
CA ARG A 63 19.67 -10.26 -18.41
C ARG A 63 20.34 -11.33 -19.25
N SER A 64 21.56 -11.77 -18.89
CA SER A 64 22.32 -12.77 -19.65
C SER A 64 22.07 -14.21 -19.18
N VAL A 65 21.58 -14.39 -17.97
CA VAL A 65 21.33 -15.73 -17.42
C VAL A 65 20.09 -16.34 -18.08
N LYS A 66 20.20 -17.59 -18.54
CA LYS A 66 19.10 -18.33 -19.18
C LYS A 66 17.93 -18.66 -18.25
N GLY A 67 18.03 -18.26 -17.00
CA GLY A 67 16.99 -18.35 -15.99
C GLY A 67 17.57 -18.09 -14.60
N VAL A 68 16.87 -17.33 -13.80
CA VAL A 68 17.17 -17.11 -12.37
C VAL A 68 15.89 -17.34 -11.58
N GLN A 69 15.97 -18.11 -10.52
CA GLN A 69 14.93 -18.25 -9.53
C GLN A 69 15.35 -17.49 -8.27
N VAL A 70 14.49 -16.64 -7.75
CA VAL A 70 14.77 -15.82 -6.57
C VAL A 70 13.63 -15.95 -5.57
N GLU A 71 13.97 -16.34 -4.35
CA GLU A 71 13.08 -16.19 -3.20
C GLU A 71 13.36 -14.82 -2.58
N VAL A 72 12.33 -13.97 -2.52
CA VAL A 72 12.44 -12.61 -2.01
C VAL A 72 11.62 -12.49 -0.73
N GLU A 73 12.25 -11.94 0.30
CA GLU A 73 11.58 -11.59 1.55
C GLU A 73 11.73 -10.09 1.81
N VAL A 74 10.61 -9.39 1.91
CA VAL A 74 10.56 -7.94 2.13
C VAL A 74 10.05 -7.64 3.52
N THR A 75 10.79 -6.85 4.28
CA THR A 75 10.35 -6.27 5.56
C THR A 75 10.40 -4.76 5.48
N VAL A 76 9.46 -4.11 6.14
CA VAL A 76 9.41 -2.64 6.24
C VAL A 76 9.42 -2.27 7.72
N ALA A 77 10.37 -1.47 8.12
CA ALA A 77 10.50 -0.95 9.46
C ALA A 77 10.38 0.58 9.47
N ALA A 78 9.68 1.11 10.45
CA ALA A 78 9.62 2.54 10.74
C ALA A 78 10.32 2.80 12.06
N ALA A 79 11.29 3.70 12.07
CA ALA A 79 11.80 4.28 13.30
C ALA A 79 10.81 5.35 13.75
N SER A 80 10.21 5.20 14.93
CA SER A 80 9.28 6.16 15.50
C SER A 80 9.99 7.17 16.38
N LEU A 81 9.48 8.38 16.37
CA LEU A 81 9.87 9.56 17.12
C LEU A 81 9.65 9.43 18.66
N GLY A 82 9.99 8.38 19.24
CA GLY A 82 9.84 8.12 20.68
C GLY A 82 10.56 6.86 21.15
N GLY A 83 11.49 6.35 20.34
CA GLY A 83 12.38 5.26 20.73
C GLY A 83 11.80 3.85 20.52
N GLY A 84 10.65 3.70 19.85
CA GLY A 84 10.11 2.40 19.44
C GLY A 84 10.36 2.15 17.95
N SER A 85 11.08 1.11 17.57
CA SER A 85 11.13 0.61 16.20
C SER A 85 10.10 -0.50 16.03
N GLY A 86 9.17 -0.35 15.07
CA GLY A 86 8.23 -1.38 14.68
C GLY A 86 8.54 -1.91 13.29
N SER A 87 8.62 -3.22 13.12
CA SER A 87 8.68 -3.85 11.79
C SER A 87 7.36 -4.55 11.49
N GLY A 88 6.87 -4.34 10.26
CA GLY A 88 5.72 -5.09 9.76
C GLY A 88 6.06 -6.57 9.47
N PRO A 89 5.04 -7.41 9.25
CA PRO A 89 5.25 -8.80 8.86
C PRO A 89 5.98 -8.89 7.53
N ALA A 90 6.88 -9.85 7.42
CA ALA A 90 7.62 -10.11 6.18
C ALA A 90 6.68 -10.57 5.05
N VAL A 91 6.87 -10.00 3.87
CA VAL A 91 6.19 -10.42 2.65
C VAL A 91 7.14 -11.28 1.84
N LYS A 92 6.70 -12.52 1.53
CA LYS A 92 7.51 -13.46 0.74
C LYS A 92 6.97 -13.55 -0.68
N MET A 93 7.90 -13.58 -1.63
CA MET A 93 7.62 -13.71 -3.06
C MET A 93 8.60 -14.68 -3.69
N GLN A 94 8.17 -15.32 -4.77
CA GLN A 94 9.05 -16.13 -5.62
C GLN A 94 9.02 -15.53 -7.03
N CYS A 95 10.23 -15.28 -7.56
CA CYS A 95 10.38 -14.77 -8.90
C CYS A 95 11.18 -15.78 -9.73
N THR A 96 10.72 -16.05 -10.94
CA THR A 96 11.46 -16.81 -11.93
C THR A 96 11.63 -15.92 -13.15
N PHE A 97 12.87 -15.66 -13.53
CA PHE A 97 13.19 -14.87 -14.71
C PHE A 97 13.64 -15.79 -15.84
N GLY A 98 13.20 -15.46 -17.05
CA GLY A 98 13.55 -16.16 -18.27
C GLY A 98 14.27 -15.25 -19.26
N GLU A 99 14.52 -15.77 -20.45
CA GLU A 99 15.09 -14.99 -21.55
C GLU A 99 14.08 -13.91 -22.05
N LYS A 100 14.60 -12.88 -22.73
CA LYS A 100 13.78 -11.85 -23.40
C LYS A 100 12.78 -11.13 -22.49
N ARG A 101 13.23 -10.77 -21.27
CA ARG A 101 12.40 -10.07 -20.29
C ARG A 101 11.12 -10.84 -19.89
N GLN A 102 11.23 -12.16 -19.79
CA GLN A 102 10.16 -13.00 -19.25
C GLN A 102 10.29 -13.11 -17.74
N ALA A 103 9.16 -13.10 -17.04
CA ALA A 103 9.13 -13.37 -15.60
C ALA A 103 7.83 -14.04 -15.17
N LEU A 104 7.93 -14.84 -14.12
CA LEU A 104 6.83 -15.33 -13.31
C LEU A 104 7.05 -14.84 -11.88
N VAL A 105 6.11 -14.09 -11.35
CA VAL A 105 6.11 -13.61 -9.96
C VAL A 105 4.96 -14.27 -9.22
N ALA A 106 5.26 -15.04 -8.18
CA ALA A 106 4.28 -15.61 -7.28
C ALA A 106 4.31 -14.84 -5.96
N LEU A 107 3.19 -14.23 -5.61
CA LEU A 107 3.01 -13.44 -4.40
C LEU A 107 1.71 -13.87 -3.71
N ARG A 108 1.81 -14.59 -2.59
CA ARG A 108 0.65 -15.21 -1.94
C ARG A 108 -0.17 -16.03 -2.96
N ASP A 109 -1.44 -15.70 -3.13
CA ASP A 109 -2.38 -16.39 -4.03
C ASP A 109 -2.38 -15.80 -5.46
N TYR A 110 -1.51 -14.82 -5.74
CA TYR A 110 -1.36 -14.20 -7.06
C TYR A 110 -0.20 -14.77 -7.84
N GLN A 111 -0.39 -14.95 -9.13
CA GLN A 111 0.65 -15.23 -10.09
C GLN A 111 0.62 -14.21 -11.22
N LEU A 112 1.77 -13.56 -11.47
CA LEU A 112 1.95 -12.60 -12.54
C LEU A 112 2.90 -13.20 -13.58
N ARG A 113 2.45 -13.39 -14.80
CA ARG A 113 3.26 -13.88 -15.93
C ARG A 113 3.52 -12.72 -16.88
N ILE A 114 4.78 -12.45 -17.12
CA ILE A 114 5.26 -11.41 -18.01
C ILE A 114 5.91 -12.10 -19.21
N SER A 115 5.33 -11.98 -20.38
CA SER A 115 5.83 -12.60 -21.60
C SER A 115 5.09 -12.08 -22.83
N GLY A 116 5.78 -11.99 -23.96
CA GLY A 116 5.18 -11.70 -25.26
C GLY A 116 4.45 -10.38 -25.37
N GLY A 117 4.94 -9.32 -24.70
CA GLY A 117 4.32 -8.00 -24.74
C GLY A 117 3.13 -7.84 -23.80
N LYS A 118 2.96 -8.76 -22.86
CA LYS A 118 1.80 -8.79 -21.96
C LYS A 118 2.18 -9.18 -20.55
N ILE A 119 1.39 -8.68 -19.60
CA ILE A 119 1.36 -9.13 -18.21
C ILE A 119 0.01 -9.78 -17.97
N VAL A 120 0.01 -11.00 -17.50
CA VAL A 120 -1.21 -11.73 -17.13
C VAL A 120 -1.17 -12.02 -15.63
N ALA A 121 -2.18 -11.54 -14.93
CA ALA A 121 -2.38 -11.85 -13.52
C ALA A 121 -3.50 -12.87 -13.35
N THR A 122 -3.27 -13.84 -12.44
CA THR A 122 -4.26 -14.82 -11.99
C THR A 122 -4.26 -14.87 -10.47
N HIS A 123 -5.34 -15.39 -9.90
CA HIS A 123 -5.49 -15.59 -8.45
C HIS A 123 -6.02 -16.99 -8.18
N ASP A 124 -5.46 -17.66 -7.19
CA ASP A 124 -5.77 -19.08 -6.91
C ASP A 124 -7.24 -19.33 -6.52
N SER A 125 -7.91 -18.32 -5.93
CA SER A 125 -9.35 -18.43 -5.63
C SER A 125 -10.25 -18.38 -6.88
N ASN A 126 -9.74 -17.93 -8.03
CA ASN A 126 -10.50 -17.82 -9.27
C ASN A 126 -9.68 -18.30 -10.48
N PRO A 127 -9.47 -19.61 -10.62
CA PRO A 127 -8.65 -20.16 -11.70
C PRO A 127 -9.25 -19.95 -13.10
N LEU A 128 -10.53 -19.55 -13.16
CA LEU A 128 -11.25 -19.29 -14.41
C LEU A 128 -11.22 -17.81 -14.84
N ALA A 129 -10.60 -16.91 -14.07
CA ALA A 129 -10.44 -15.52 -14.43
C ALA A 129 -8.96 -15.13 -14.59
N TYR A 130 -8.72 -14.14 -15.46
CA TYR A 130 -7.41 -13.51 -15.60
C TYR A 130 -7.53 -12.03 -15.95
N LEU A 131 -6.57 -11.26 -15.49
CA LEU A 131 -6.36 -9.88 -15.90
C LEU A 131 -5.19 -9.84 -16.89
N GLU A 132 -5.36 -9.19 -18.01
CA GLU A 132 -4.30 -9.01 -19.01
C GLU A 132 -4.06 -7.53 -19.25
N VAL A 133 -2.80 -7.12 -19.16
CA VAL A 133 -2.34 -5.76 -19.41
C VAL A 133 -1.25 -5.82 -20.48
N SER A 134 -1.30 -4.90 -21.47
CA SER A 134 -0.19 -4.73 -22.43
C SER A 134 1.00 -4.09 -21.76
N ASP A 135 2.21 -4.56 -22.05
CA ASP A 135 3.43 -3.95 -21.54
C ASP A 135 3.90 -2.72 -22.35
N HIS A 136 3.28 -2.48 -23.53
CA HIS A 136 3.63 -1.38 -24.40
C HIS A 136 5.14 -1.22 -24.67
N GLY A 137 5.90 -2.32 -24.61
CA GLY A 137 7.35 -2.36 -24.80
C GLY A 137 8.16 -2.11 -23.52
N SER A 138 7.51 -1.80 -22.41
CA SER A 138 8.15 -1.62 -21.10
C SER A 138 7.47 -2.46 -20.02
N PRO A 139 7.90 -3.73 -19.86
CA PRO A 139 7.28 -4.66 -18.89
C PRO A 139 7.31 -4.14 -17.45
N TYR A 140 8.40 -3.48 -17.06
CA TYR A 140 8.52 -2.95 -15.71
C TYR A 140 7.50 -1.83 -15.44
N TYR A 141 7.36 -0.84 -16.35
CA TYR A 141 6.40 0.25 -16.15
C TYR A 141 4.96 -0.23 -16.20
N ALA A 142 4.66 -1.22 -17.06
CA ALA A 142 3.33 -1.82 -17.10
C ALA A 142 3.00 -2.55 -15.79
N LEU A 143 3.98 -3.30 -15.23
CA LEU A 143 3.86 -3.94 -13.94
C LEU A 143 3.64 -2.93 -12.81
N PHE A 144 4.46 -1.86 -12.81
CA PHE A 144 4.35 -0.77 -11.84
C PHE A 144 2.97 -0.09 -11.87
N ASN A 145 2.47 0.23 -13.06
CA ASN A 145 1.18 0.93 -13.21
C ASN A 145 -0.03 0.05 -12.88
N ALA A 146 0.01 -1.23 -13.24
CA ALA A 146 -1.12 -2.14 -13.05
C ALA A 146 -1.17 -2.78 -11.65
N PHE A 147 -0.01 -3.06 -11.04
CA PHE A 147 0.11 -3.84 -9.81
C PHE A 147 0.81 -3.08 -8.68
N GLN A 148 1.07 -1.79 -8.89
CA GLN A 148 1.81 -0.92 -7.99
C GLN A 148 3.27 -1.32 -7.77
N ALA A 149 3.98 -0.46 -7.04
CA ALA A 149 5.41 -0.60 -6.82
C ALA A 149 5.73 -1.82 -5.94
N LEU A 150 6.10 -2.94 -6.55
CA LEU A 150 6.64 -4.07 -5.82
C LEU A 150 8.10 -3.74 -5.42
N PRO A 151 8.47 -3.79 -4.13
CA PRO A 151 9.83 -3.53 -3.68
C PRO A 151 10.72 -4.75 -3.93
N VAL A 152 10.90 -5.12 -5.20
CA VAL A 152 11.68 -6.26 -5.66
C VAL A 152 12.71 -5.75 -6.66
N PRO A 153 13.95 -5.47 -6.24
CA PRO A 153 15.01 -4.94 -7.10
C PRO A 153 15.24 -5.74 -8.37
N GLU A 154 15.13 -7.06 -8.27
CA GLU A 154 15.34 -7.99 -9.38
C GLU A 154 14.37 -7.75 -10.55
N LEU A 155 13.17 -7.24 -10.28
CA LEU A 155 12.22 -6.89 -11.35
C LEU A 155 12.75 -5.73 -12.21
N ALA A 156 13.35 -4.72 -11.58
CA ALA A 156 13.99 -3.62 -12.30
C ALA A 156 15.19 -4.10 -13.12
N LEU A 157 16.02 -4.96 -12.54
CA LEU A 157 17.24 -5.48 -13.19
C LEU A 157 16.91 -6.38 -14.39
N ALA A 158 15.87 -7.23 -14.26
CA ALA A 158 15.51 -8.18 -15.30
C ALA A 158 14.57 -7.60 -16.36
N LEU A 159 13.62 -6.74 -15.98
CA LEU A 159 12.54 -6.24 -16.81
C LEU A 159 12.64 -4.75 -17.14
N GLY A 160 13.46 -4.00 -16.40
CA GLY A 160 13.58 -2.55 -16.49
C GLY A 160 14.22 -2.05 -17.78
N GLU A 161 14.38 -0.74 -17.91
CA GLU A 161 14.99 -0.06 -19.04
C GLU A 161 16.49 -0.31 -19.12
N ASP A 162 17.12 0.08 -20.25
CA ASP A 162 18.55 -0.20 -20.46
C ASP A 162 19.46 0.85 -19.80
N ALA A 163 18.95 2.06 -19.60
CA ALA A 163 19.70 3.15 -18.97
C ALA A 163 19.83 2.91 -17.46
N ILE A 164 21.06 3.00 -16.95
CA ILE A 164 21.34 2.75 -15.53
C ILE A 164 20.59 3.73 -14.61
N ASP A 165 20.44 4.98 -15.00
CA ASP A 165 19.72 5.98 -14.21
C ASP A 165 18.23 5.59 -14.06
N GLU A 166 17.61 5.05 -15.12
CA GLU A 166 16.25 4.54 -15.06
C GLU A 166 16.15 3.28 -14.19
N VAL A 167 17.15 2.38 -14.25
CA VAL A 167 17.22 1.22 -13.37
C VAL A 167 17.29 1.66 -11.90
N CYS A 168 18.09 2.68 -11.58
CA CYS A 168 18.19 3.21 -10.22
C CYS A 168 16.83 3.69 -9.68
N MET A 169 16.06 4.40 -10.49
CA MET A 169 14.69 4.83 -10.11
C MET A 169 13.71 3.66 -9.92
N GLN A 170 14.02 2.50 -10.49
CA GLN A 170 13.15 1.31 -10.50
C GLN A 170 13.54 0.28 -9.45
N VAL A 171 14.80 0.24 -8.99
CA VAL A 171 15.33 -0.77 -8.04
C VAL A 171 14.53 -0.82 -6.75
N LEU A 172 14.22 0.33 -6.17
CA LEU A 172 13.23 0.48 -5.10
C LEU A 172 12.32 1.65 -5.46
N PRO A 173 11.18 1.40 -6.10
CA PRO A 173 10.32 2.47 -6.61
C PRO A 173 9.70 3.36 -5.52
N GLN A 174 9.87 3.01 -4.25
CA GLN A 174 9.59 3.86 -3.10
C GLN A 174 10.63 4.97 -2.89
N LEU A 175 11.82 4.82 -3.49
CA LEU A 175 12.97 5.70 -3.42
C LEU A 175 13.46 6.08 -4.84
N PRO A 176 12.69 6.84 -5.61
CA PRO A 176 12.94 7.03 -7.04
C PRO A 176 14.02 8.07 -7.37
N GLU A 177 14.57 8.76 -6.36
CA GLU A 177 15.50 9.90 -6.57
C GLU A 177 16.97 9.51 -6.35
N VAL A 178 17.28 8.21 -6.26
CA VAL A 178 18.62 7.74 -5.98
C VAL A 178 19.43 7.48 -7.27
N LEU A 179 20.72 7.82 -7.22
CA LEU A 179 21.69 7.58 -8.30
C LEU A 179 22.93 6.88 -7.72
N PRO A 180 23.75 6.18 -8.55
CA PRO A 180 24.97 5.55 -8.08
C PRO A 180 25.89 6.58 -7.44
N ALA A 181 26.32 6.31 -6.21
CA ALA A 181 27.18 7.22 -5.46
C ALA A 181 28.58 6.63 -5.23
N ARG A 182 28.67 5.37 -4.75
CA ARG A 182 29.96 4.75 -4.39
C ARG A 182 29.80 3.24 -4.14
N ILE A 183 30.96 2.58 -3.98
CA ILE A 183 31.03 1.19 -3.48
C ILE A 183 31.71 1.25 -2.11
N GLU A 184 31.17 0.50 -1.15
CA GLU A 184 31.70 0.36 0.20
C GLU A 184 31.89 -1.11 0.55
N ASP A 185 32.83 -1.39 1.47
CA ASP A 185 32.92 -2.67 2.14
C ASP A 185 32.09 -2.60 3.42
N GLU A 186 31.13 -3.48 3.60
CA GLU A 186 30.21 -3.51 4.73
C GLU A 186 30.17 -4.92 5.33
N GLU A 187 30.10 -5.02 6.65
CA GLU A 187 29.85 -6.29 7.31
C GLU A 187 28.35 -6.62 7.20
N VAL A 188 28.04 -7.64 6.40
CA VAL A 188 26.68 -8.15 6.18
C VAL A 188 26.64 -9.58 6.72
N GLU A 189 25.83 -9.83 7.75
CA GLU A 189 25.64 -11.14 8.36
C GLU A 189 26.96 -11.82 8.79
N GLY A 190 27.94 -11.01 9.27
CA GLY A 190 29.24 -11.49 9.76
C GLY A 190 30.30 -11.72 8.67
N GLN A 191 30.02 -11.32 7.43
CA GLN A 191 30.98 -11.37 6.32
C GLN A 191 31.15 -9.99 5.69
N VAL A 192 32.36 -9.68 5.25
CA VAL A 192 32.62 -8.43 4.52
C VAL A 192 32.14 -8.59 3.08
N ALA A 193 31.13 -7.81 2.74
CA ALA A 193 30.54 -7.77 1.40
C ALA A 193 30.80 -6.40 0.74
N LYS A 194 30.92 -6.39 -0.58
CA LYS A 194 30.89 -5.15 -1.36
C LYS A 194 29.44 -4.70 -1.55
N VAL A 195 29.19 -3.44 -1.24
CA VAL A 195 27.87 -2.82 -1.29
C VAL A 195 27.89 -1.63 -2.23
N ILE A 196 27.04 -1.65 -3.25
CA ILE A 196 26.78 -0.47 -4.07
C ILE A 196 25.82 0.42 -3.31
N VAL A 197 26.20 1.68 -3.16
CA VAL A 197 25.37 2.71 -2.52
C VAL A 197 24.80 3.63 -3.61
N LEU A 198 23.47 3.70 -3.66
CA LEU A 198 22.73 4.70 -4.41
C LEU A 198 22.22 5.75 -3.42
N GLU A 199 22.28 7.02 -3.79
CA GLU A 199 21.94 8.12 -2.88
C GLU A 199 21.24 9.25 -3.65
N SER A 200 20.27 9.92 -3.02
CA SER A 200 19.68 11.14 -3.57
C SER A 200 20.58 12.33 -3.33
N ASP A 201 20.47 13.37 -4.14
CA ASP A 201 21.31 14.57 -4.06
C ASP A 201 21.22 15.27 -2.69
N ASP A 202 20.08 15.18 -2.02
CA ASP A 202 19.83 15.72 -0.67
C ASP A 202 20.17 14.73 0.47
N ALA A 203 20.70 13.55 0.14
CA ALA A 203 21.02 12.47 1.06
C ALA A 203 19.86 12.01 1.99
N THR A 204 18.61 12.29 1.60
CA THR A 204 17.42 11.85 2.34
C THR A 204 17.01 10.42 1.96
N GLN A 205 17.40 9.97 0.77
CA GLN A 205 17.12 8.62 0.27
C GLN A 205 18.43 7.88 -0.01
N THR A 206 18.52 6.65 0.47
CA THR A 206 19.70 5.80 0.25
C THR A 206 19.24 4.39 -0.06
N VAL A 207 19.84 3.74 -1.05
CA VAL A 207 19.68 2.32 -1.36
C VAL A 207 21.04 1.65 -1.33
N ARG A 208 21.18 0.59 -0.55
CA ARG A 208 22.40 -0.21 -0.37
C ARG A 208 22.15 -1.61 -0.93
N ILE A 209 22.95 -2.01 -1.89
CA ILE A 209 22.78 -3.28 -2.62
C ILE A 209 24.03 -4.14 -2.38
N SER A 210 23.90 -5.24 -1.62
CA SER A 210 24.92 -6.28 -1.54
C SER A 210 24.62 -7.40 -2.55
N PHE A 211 25.66 -7.96 -3.13
CA PHE A 211 25.59 -8.94 -4.18
C PHE A 211 26.72 -9.93 -4.10
N ASP A 212 26.49 -11.15 -4.57
CA ASP A 212 27.50 -12.18 -4.70
C ASP A 212 28.57 -11.77 -5.75
N PRO A 213 29.85 -11.72 -5.40
CA PRO A 213 30.90 -11.20 -6.26
C PRO A 213 31.17 -12.05 -7.51
N ASP A 214 30.82 -13.33 -7.49
CA ASP A 214 31.06 -14.27 -8.60
C ASP A 214 29.89 -14.28 -9.58
N THR A 215 28.67 -14.38 -9.06
CA THR A 215 27.43 -14.46 -9.87
C THR A 215 26.84 -13.11 -10.23
N LYS A 216 27.19 -12.06 -9.48
CA LYS A 216 26.59 -10.70 -9.56
C LYS A 216 25.08 -10.68 -9.23
N LEU A 217 24.59 -11.69 -8.55
CA LEU A 217 23.19 -11.71 -8.11
C LEU A 217 23.04 -11.01 -6.77
N ILE A 218 21.92 -10.31 -6.60
CA ILE A 218 21.62 -9.59 -5.35
C ILE A 218 21.33 -10.58 -4.22
N GLU A 219 21.88 -10.29 -3.05
CA GLU A 219 21.60 -11.00 -1.81
C GLU A 219 20.73 -10.17 -0.86
N ARG A 220 21.03 -8.89 -0.80
CA ARG A 220 20.29 -7.97 0.09
C ARG A 220 20.22 -6.56 -0.50
N THR A 221 19.05 -5.93 -0.36
CA THR A 221 18.88 -4.52 -0.64
C THR A 221 18.25 -3.83 0.57
N VAL A 222 18.82 -2.73 1.01
CA VAL A 222 18.30 -1.91 2.10
C VAL A 222 18.06 -0.51 1.58
N GLY A 223 16.79 -0.10 1.55
CA GLY A 223 16.39 1.25 1.20
C GLY A 223 15.99 2.03 2.44
N THR A 224 16.47 3.24 2.60
CA THR A 224 16.14 4.11 3.72
C THR A 224 15.68 5.48 3.20
N LYS A 225 14.55 5.95 3.73
CA LYS A 225 14.06 7.31 3.53
C LYS A 225 14.00 8.01 4.88
N LYS A 226 14.77 9.09 5.04
CA LYS A 226 14.71 9.95 6.20
C LYS A 226 13.53 10.90 6.08
N SER A 227 12.84 11.18 7.16
CA SER A 227 11.86 12.29 7.18
C SER A 227 12.62 13.61 7.04
N GLY A 228 12.11 14.54 6.22
CA GLY A 228 12.74 15.85 5.99
C GLY A 228 12.79 16.70 7.26
N ASP A 229 13.48 17.83 7.17
CA ASP A 229 13.81 18.77 8.25
C ASP A 229 12.64 19.34 9.09
N GLU A 230 11.39 19.00 8.76
CA GLU A 230 10.19 19.43 9.50
C GLU A 230 9.87 18.55 10.72
N VAL A 231 10.67 17.51 10.98
CA VAL A 231 10.48 16.63 12.16
C VAL A 231 11.76 16.63 12.98
N GLU A 232 11.74 17.32 14.12
CA GLU A 232 12.89 17.54 15.02
C GLU A 232 13.58 16.26 15.55
N ASP A 233 13.08 15.06 15.25
CA ASP A 233 13.59 13.76 15.72
C ASP A 233 13.75 12.68 14.63
N GLY A 234 14.21 13.02 13.45
CA GLY A 234 14.88 12.10 12.54
C GLY A 234 14.25 10.73 12.28
N GLY A 235 12.95 10.62 12.14
CA GLY A 235 12.29 9.37 11.77
C GLY A 235 12.76 8.86 10.40
N ALA A 236 12.93 7.52 10.27
CA ALA A 236 13.30 6.90 9.01
C ALA A 236 12.39 5.72 8.69
N LEU A 237 12.06 5.56 7.40
CA LEU A 237 11.40 4.38 6.89
C LEU A 237 12.43 3.52 6.16
N THR A 238 12.54 2.26 6.53
CA THR A 238 13.53 1.34 6.00
C THR A 238 12.86 0.13 5.38
N TRP A 239 13.18 -0.16 4.13
CA TRP A 239 12.83 -1.39 3.41
C TRP A 239 14.05 -2.31 3.43
N THR A 240 13.89 -3.53 3.90
CA THR A 240 14.91 -4.57 3.78
C THR A 240 14.38 -5.68 2.88
N VAL A 241 15.09 -5.92 1.79
CA VAL A 241 14.80 -6.98 0.83
C VAL A 241 15.94 -8.00 0.93
N ARG A 242 15.62 -9.22 1.32
CA ARG A 242 16.56 -10.36 1.29
C ARG A 242 16.24 -11.23 0.10
N SER A 243 17.23 -11.55 -0.69
CA SER A 243 17.10 -12.30 -1.94
C SER A 243 17.95 -13.55 -1.89
N LYS A 244 17.34 -14.70 -2.15
CA LYS A 244 18.04 -15.97 -2.30
C LYS A 244 17.93 -16.38 -3.76
N ALA A 245 18.93 -16.00 -4.54
CA ALA A 245 18.98 -16.29 -5.95
C ALA A 245 19.60 -17.67 -6.22
N LYS A 246 19.03 -18.38 -7.19
CA LYS A 246 19.51 -19.66 -7.68
C LYS A 246 19.48 -19.67 -9.19
N VAL A 247 20.63 -19.98 -9.79
CA VAL A 247 20.71 -20.25 -11.23
C VAL A 247 20.44 -21.74 -11.43
N PRO A 248 19.30 -22.12 -12.05
CA PRO A 248 19.00 -23.53 -12.29
C PRO A 248 19.94 -24.12 -13.34
N ALA A 249 20.30 -25.41 -13.20
CA ALA A 249 21.17 -26.12 -14.16
C ALA A 249 20.58 -26.16 -15.57
N LYS A 250 19.24 -26.07 -15.70
CA LYS A 250 18.49 -26.02 -16.96
C LYS A 250 17.61 -24.78 -16.95
N ALA A 251 17.55 -24.07 -18.08
CA ALA A 251 16.64 -22.93 -18.25
C ALA A 251 15.19 -23.35 -17.95
N PRO A 252 14.39 -22.46 -17.36
CA PRO A 252 12.96 -22.70 -17.18
C PRO A 252 12.31 -23.03 -18.51
N ASP A 253 11.35 -23.96 -18.49
CA ASP A 253 10.58 -24.28 -19.67
C ASP A 253 9.81 -23.03 -20.12
N PRO A 254 9.73 -22.70 -21.42
CA PRO A 254 8.98 -21.57 -21.93
C PRO A 254 7.50 -21.56 -21.49
N SER A 255 6.91 -22.73 -21.23
CA SER A 255 5.55 -22.87 -20.71
C SER A 255 5.37 -22.26 -19.32
N THR A 256 6.46 -22.11 -18.54
CA THR A 256 6.45 -21.43 -17.24
C THR A 256 5.94 -19.99 -17.34
N PHE A 257 6.23 -19.32 -18.45
CA PHE A 257 5.87 -17.92 -18.68
C PHE A 257 4.63 -17.78 -19.58
N ALA A 258 4.18 -18.88 -20.19
CA ALA A 258 2.99 -18.89 -21.03
C ALA A 258 1.72 -18.91 -20.17
N PHE A 259 0.66 -18.35 -20.73
CA PHE A 259 -0.68 -18.41 -20.15
C PHE A 259 -1.67 -18.91 -21.17
N ASP A 260 -2.42 -19.95 -20.81
CA ASP A 260 -3.53 -20.45 -21.60
C ASP A 260 -4.84 -19.80 -21.13
N SER A 261 -5.44 -19.02 -22.00
CA SER A 261 -6.71 -18.32 -21.75
C SER A 261 -7.95 -19.13 -22.14
N ASN A 262 -7.79 -20.35 -22.70
CA ASN A 262 -8.92 -21.18 -23.13
C ASN A 262 -9.84 -21.50 -21.94
N GLY A 263 -11.13 -21.25 -22.10
CA GLY A 263 -12.13 -21.48 -21.06
C GLY A 263 -12.06 -20.51 -19.87
N LYS A 264 -11.27 -19.43 -19.97
CA LYS A 264 -11.12 -18.44 -18.91
C LYS A 264 -11.69 -17.10 -19.30
N GLN A 265 -12.17 -16.36 -18.31
CA GLN A 265 -12.76 -15.04 -18.48
C GLN A 265 -11.72 -13.94 -18.22
N LYS A 266 -11.56 -13.03 -19.20
CA LYS A 266 -10.80 -11.81 -18.99
C LYS A 266 -11.60 -10.85 -18.13
N VAL A 267 -10.94 -10.26 -17.10
CA VAL A 267 -11.54 -9.27 -16.19
C VAL A 267 -10.81 -7.94 -16.28
N ASP A 268 -11.47 -6.85 -15.85
CA ASP A 268 -10.97 -5.49 -16.05
C ASP A 268 -10.18 -4.94 -14.83
N GLY A 269 -9.97 -5.73 -13.79
CA GLY A 269 -9.23 -5.28 -12.62
C GLY A 269 -8.88 -6.40 -11.64
N LEU A 270 -7.88 -6.14 -10.78
CA LEU A 270 -7.38 -7.08 -9.79
C LEU A 270 -8.46 -7.60 -8.83
N ALA A 271 -9.38 -6.74 -8.41
CA ALA A 271 -10.46 -7.13 -7.50
C ALA A 271 -11.39 -8.19 -8.10
N ALA A 272 -11.52 -8.24 -9.43
CA ALA A 272 -12.36 -9.23 -10.13
C ALA A 272 -11.65 -10.58 -10.32
N LEU A 273 -10.34 -10.67 -10.05
CA LEU A 273 -9.60 -11.94 -10.00
C LEU A 273 -9.95 -12.76 -8.78
N ILE A 274 -10.40 -12.12 -7.70
CA ILE A 274 -10.70 -12.80 -6.45
C ILE A 274 -12.15 -13.27 -6.53
N VAL A 275 -12.37 -14.58 -6.61
CA VAL A 275 -13.69 -15.13 -6.26
C VAL A 275 -13.82 -14.93 -4.74
N ARG A 276 -14.65 -14.00 -4.37
CA ARG A 276 -15.28 -14.06 -3.06
C ARG A 276 -16.24 -15.24 -3.13
N ASP A 277 -15.78 -16.39 -2.67
CA ASP A 277 -16.59 -17.59 -2.59
C ASP A 277 -17.87 -17.25 -1.82
N ALA A 278 -19.00 -17.20 -2.52
CA ALA A 278 -20.30 -17.04 -1.86
C ALA A 278 -20.57 -18.17 -0.88
N ASN A 279 -19.87 -19.32 -1.00
CA ASN A 279 -19.93 -20.46 -0.10
C ASN A 279 -18.79 -20.49 0.94
N ALA A 280 -17.60 -19.96 0.65
CA ALA A 280 -16.57 -19.75 1.69
C ALA A 280 -16.91 -18.54 2.57
N ALA A 281 -17.81 -17.64 2.11
CA ALA A 281 -18.45 -16.64 2.95
C ALA A 281 -19.41 -17.26 3.98
N ALA A 282 -19.86 -18.50 3.79
CA ALA A 282 -20.70 -19.21 4.75
C ALA A 282 -19.92 -19.87 5.90
N ASP A 283 -18.59 -20.13 5.70
CA ASP A 283 -17.72 -20.71 6.75
C ASP A 283 -16.70 -19.71 7.35
N ARG A 284 -16.60 -18.51 6.80
CA ARG A 284 -16.06 -17.32 7.46
C ARG A 284 -17.16 -16.27 7.43
N ASP A 285 -18.08 -16.44 8.35
CA ASP A 285 -19.19 -15.52 8.57
C ASP A 285 -18.69 -14.17 9.09
N VAL A 286 -18.09 -13.38 8.19
CA VAL A 286 -17.93 -11.94 8.31
C VAL A 286 -18.34 -11.31 6.98
N ALA A 287 -19.56 -11.58 6.57
CA ALA A 287 -20.23 -10.68 5.64
C ALA A 287 -20.28 -9.30 6.30
N GLY A 288 -19.80 -8.25 5.59
CA GLY A 288 -19.99 -6.88 6.08
C GLY A 288 -21.45 -6.66 6.42
N LEU A 289 -21.73 -5.77 7.34
CA LEU A 289 -23.09 -5.41 7.72
C LEU A 289 -23.91 -5.05 6.47
N LYS A 290 -25.15 -5.51 6.44
CA LYS A 290 -26.04 -5.34 5.29
C LYS A 290 -27.22 -4.43 5.62
N ALA A 291 -27.82 -3.87 4.57
CA ALA A 291 -29.09 -3.14 4.71
C ALA A 291 -30.17 -4.08 5.29
N GLY A 292 -30.92 -3.56 6.25
CA GLY A 292 -31.93 -4.28 7.03
C GLY A 292 -31.44 -4.81 8.39
N GLU A 293 -30.13 -4.95 8.59
CA GLU A 293 -29.55 -5.39 9.86
C GLU A 293 -29.55 -4.24 10.90
N PRO A 294 -29.61 -4.55 12.20
CA PRO A 294 -29.42 -3.55 13.25
C PRO A 294 -28.01 -2.94 13.16
N ALA A 295 -27.90 -1.63 13.21
CA ALA A 295 -26.62 -0.95 13.32
C ALA A 295 -25.98 -1.29 14.67
N PRO A 296 -24.69 -1.69 14.71
CA PRO A 296 -23.97 -1.89 15.96
C PRO A 296 -23.95 -0.60 16.79
N ALA A 297 -23.87 -0.73 18.10
CA ALA A 297 -23.70 0.41 19.00
C ALA A 297 -22.42 1.18 18.63
N LEU A 298 -22.54 2.51 18.59
CA LEU A 298 -21.45 3.40 18.27
C LEU A 298 -21.50 4.60 19.21
N ALA A 299 -20.71 4.53 20.28
CA ALA A 299 -20.48 5.60 21.22
C ALA A 299 -18.97 5.83 21.31
N LEU A 300 -18.51 7.01 20.90
CA LEU A 300 -17.09 7.33 20.74
C LEU A 300 -16.79 8.76 21.16
N PRO A 301 -15.54 9.04 21.62
CA PRO A 301 -15.11 10.39 21.94
C PRO A 301 -15.08 11.28 20.69
N ALA A 302 -15.66 12.45 20.80
CA ALA A 302 -15.67 13.42 19.73
C ALA A 302 -14.38 14.24 19.67
N VAL A 303 -13.96 14.61 18.47
CA VAL A 303 -12.90 15.59 18.24
C VAL A 303 -13.34 16.93 18.84
N GLY A 304 -12.46 17.53 19.66
CA GLY A 304 -12.78 18.76 20.37
C GLY A 304 -13.49 18.57 21.72
N GLY A 305 -13.78 17.32 22.12
CA GLY A 305 -14.30 16.97 23.45
C GLY A 305 -15.73 16.46 23.47
N GLY A 306 -16.08 15.83 24.58
CA GLY A 306 -17.37 15.13 24.75
C GLY A 306 -17.42 13.76 24.06
N ASP A 307 -18.57 13.11 24.18
CA ASP A 307 -18.87 11.83 23.56
C ASP A 307 -20.05 11.97 22.61
N TRP A 308 -20.03 11.20 21.54
CA TRP A 308 -21.13 11.10 20.60
C TRP A 308 -21.67 9.67 20.57
N ASP A 309 -22.99 9.56 20.60
CA ASP A 309 -23.69 8.28 20.58
C ASP A 309 -24.71 8.25 19.43
N LEU A 310 -24.62 7.22 18.58
CA LEU A 310 -25.53 6.98 17.46
C LEU A 310 -27.00 6.86 17.90
N ILE A 311 -27.25 6.22 19.04
CA ILE A 311 -28.61 5.99 19.54
C ILE A 311 -29.26 7.32 19.91
N ALA A 312 -28.50 8.27 20.45
CA ALA A 312 -28.99 9.58 20.85
C ALA A 312 -29.40 10.46 19.67
N GLN A 313 -29.05 10.10 18.43
CA GLN A 313 -29.37 10.89 17.23
C GLN A 313 -30.77 10.62 16.68
N ARG A 314 -31.47 9.60 17.19
CA ARG A 314 -32.84 9.28 16.75
C ARG A 314 -33.81 10.41 17.13
N PRO A 315 -34.83 10.71 16.32
CA PRO A 315 -35.37 9.90 15.22
C PRO A 315 -34.84 10.26 13.81
N LYS A 316 -33.70 10.91 13.70
CA LYS A 316 -33.16 11.27 12.38
C LYS A 316 -32.36 10.12 11.74
N PRO A 317 -32.31 10.03 10.39
CA PRO A 317 -31.33 9.23 9.71
C PRO A 317 -29.93 9.72 10.03
N VAL A 318 -28.95 8.80 10.11
CA VAL A 318 -27.56 9.13 10.39
C VAL A 318 -26.67 8.57 9.29
N LEU A 319 -25.84 9.41 8.68
CA LEU A 319 -24.74 8.98 7.85
C LEU A 319 -23.51 8.80 8.75
N VAL A 320 -22.94 7.61 8.72
CA VAL A 320 -21.71 7.25 9.43
C VAL A 320 -20.65 6.88 8.38
N ASP A 321 -19.54 7.61 8.32
CA ASP A 321 -18.46 7.36 7.36
C ASP A 321 -17.16 6.99 8.09
N PHE A 322 -16.69 5.77 7.90
CA PHE A 322 -15.41 5.31 8.43
C PHE A 322 -14.29 5.73 7.50
N TRP A 323 -13.33 6.48 8.02
CA TRP A 323 -12.26 7.07 7.25
C TRP A 323 -10.94 7.16 8.02
N ALA A 324 -9.85 7.50 7.31
CA ALA A 324 -8.54 7.75 7.90
C ALA A 324 -7.84 8.95 7.24
N THR A 325 -6.97 9.64 7.97
CA THR A 325 -6.25 10.82 7.46
C THR A 325 -5.24 10.48 6.38
N TRP A 326 -4.70 9.27 6.39
CA TRP A 326 -3.82 8.75 5.36
C TRP A 326 -4.55 8.23 4.10
N CYS A 327 -5.88 8.05 4.16
CA CYS A 327 -6.69 7.50 3.07
C CYS A 327 -6.94 8.55 1.97
N GLY A 328 -6.30 8.38 0.82
CA GLY A 328 -6.45 9.26 -0.34
C GLY A 328 -7.90 9.40 -0.85
N PRO A 329 -8.60 8.26 -1.14
CA PRO A 329 -10.01 8.28 -1.56
C PRO A 329 -10.94 8.93 -0.53
N CYS A 330 -10.69 8.72 0.79
CA CYS A 330 -11.48 9.37 1.85
C CYS A 330 -11.35 10.89 1.78
N LYS A 331 -10.11 11.39 1.67
CA LYS A 331 -9.86 12.83 1.52
C LYS A 331 -10.52 13.43 0.27
N ALA A 332 -10.62 12.65 -0.81
CA ALA A 332 -11.29 13.07 -2.03
C ALA A 332 -12.82 13.14 -1.87
N ALA A 333 -13.42 12.28 -1.02
CA ALA A 333 -14.85 12.24 -0.75
C ALA A 333 -15.35 13.38 0.15
N LEU A 334 -14.49 13.90 1.05
CA LEU A 334 -14.88 14.91 2.06
C LEU A 334 -15.69 16.11 1.51
N PRO A 335 -15.31 16.75 0.38
CA PRO A 335 -16.09 17.86 -0.15
C PRO A 335 -17.51 17.47 -0.58
N GLY A 336 -17.70 16.25 -1.12
CA GLY A 336 -19.00 15.70 -1.48
C GLY A 336 -19.87 15.44 -0.24
N LEU A 337 -19.28 14.80 0.78
CA LEU A 337 -19.96 14.54 2.06
C LEU A 337 -20.34 15.85 2.78
N ALA A 338 -19.50 16.88 2.75
CA ALA A 338 -19.81 18.19 3.31
C ALA A 338 -20.97 18.87 2.58
N LYS A 339 -21.06 18.74 1.25
CA LYS A 339 -22.23 19.22 0.47
C LYS A 339 -23.50 18.47 0.85
N LEU A 340 -23.43 17.14 0.99
CA LEU A 340 -24.56 16.33 1.44
C LEU A 340 -25.02 16.75 2.85
N LYS A 341 -24.08 16.96 3.78
CA LYS A 341 -24.39 17.47 5.13
C LYS A 341 -25.17 18.80 5.08
N ALA A 342 -24.73 19.72 4.23
CA ALA A 342 -25.41 21.00 4.06
C ALA A 342 -26.82 20.85 3.44
N GLU A 343 -26.95 19.95 2.43
CA GLU A 343 -28.24 19.66 1.76
C GLU A 343 -29.27 19.06 2.73
N PHE A 344 -28.85 18.21 3.64
CA PHE A 344 -29.71 17.52 4.61
C PHE A 344 -29.68 18.15 6.02
N ALA A 345 -29.20 19.39 6.14
CA ALA A 345 -29.15 20.10 7.43
C ALA A 345 -30.48 20.08 8.16
N GLY A 346 -30.44 19.65 9.45
CA GLY A 346 -31.64 19.53 10.29
C GLY A 346 -32.52 18.29 10.02
N LYS A 347 -32.33 17.59 8.88
CA LYS A 347 -33.09 16.40 8.48
C LYS A 347 -32.37 15.10 8.71
N ALA A 348 -31.03 15.08 8.57
CA ALA A 348 -30.17 13.94 8.84
C ALA A 348 -28.94 14.39 9.62
N GLU A 349 -28.36 13.48 10.38
CA GLU A 349 -27.08 13.69 11.06
C GLU A 349 -25.95 13.04 10.26
N PHE A 350 -24.74 13.61 10.38
CA PHE A 350 -23.54 13.15 9.70
C PHE A 350 -22.44 12.97 10.74
N MET A 351 -21.75 11.85 10.72
CA MET A 351 -20.62 11.58 11.61
C MET A 351 -19.49 10.89 10.87
N MET A 352 -18.32 11.49 10.91
CA MET A 352 -17.08 10.88 10.44
C MET A 352 -16.48 10.06 11.59
N VAL A 353 -16.14 8.80 11.35
CA VAL A 353 -15.46 7.93 12.32
C VAL A 353 -14.01 7.77 11.88
N ASN A 354 -13.10 8.43 12.57
CA ASN A 354 -11.69 8.28 12.32
C ASN A 354 -11.19 6.97 12.92
N ALA A 355 -10.83 6.02 12.05
CA ALA A 355 -10.40 4.68 12.42
C ALA A 355 -9.14 4.27 11.66
N GLY A 356 -8.45 3.22 12.13
CA GLY A 356 -7.24 2.71 11.47
C GLY A 356 -6.06 3.67 11.52
N GLU A 357 -6.03 4.59 12.47
CA GLU A 357 -4.94 5.53 12.73
C GLU A 357 -4.06 5.01 13.86
N GLN A 358 -2.79 5.45 13.84
CA GLN A 358 -1.88 5.31 14.96
C GLN A 358 -1.68 6.66 15.66
N GLY A 359 -1.09 6.63 16.83
CA GLY A 359 -0.81 7.84 17.61
C GLY A 359 -1.83 8.14 18.72
N SER A 360 -1.49 9.13 19.52
CA SER A 360 -2.33 9.61 20.62
C SER A 360 -3.61 10.28 20.12
N ARG A 361 -4.53 10.56 21.03
CA ARG A 361 -5.74 11.32 20.72
C ARG A 361 -5.41 12.69 20.11
N GLU A 362 -4.47 13.39 20.71
CA GLU A 362 -4.05 14.73 20.33
C GLU A 362 -3.44 14.74 18.92
N GLU A 363 -2.57 13.77 18.61
CA GLU A 363 -1.98 13.62 17.28
C GLU A 363 -3.01 13.35 16.20
N ARG A 364 -3.99 12.49 16.50
CA ARG A 364 -5.10 12.20 15.58
C ARG A 364 -5.97 13.42 15.36
N GLU A 365 -6.35 14.16 16.42
CA GLU A 365 -7.12 15.39 16.33
C GLU A 365 -6.39 16.44 15.49
N ALA A 366 -5.07 16.62 15.70
CA ALA A 366 -4.25 17.53 14.90
C ALA A 366 -4.21 17.12 13.41
N SER A 367 -4.06 15.83 13.13
CA SER A 367 -4.05 15.29 11.76
C SER A 367 -5.40 15.46 11.06
N ILE A 368 -6.52 15.22 11.76
CA ILE A 368 -7.88 15.45 11.25
C ILE A 368 -8.09 16.94 10.94
N ALA A 369 -7.72 17.82 11.86
CA ALA A 369 -7.84 19.27 11.69
C ALA A 369 -7.02 19.75 10.48
N LYS A 370 -5.83 19.21 10.26
CA LYS A 370 -4.98 19.48 9.09
C LYS A 370 -5.73 19.10 7.79
N VAL A 371 -6.23 17.86 7.71
CA VAL A 371 -6.94 17.36 6.52
C VAL A 371 -8.18 18.19 6.24
N PHE A 372 -8.98 18.53 7.26
CA PHE A 372 -10.21 19.34 7.07
C PHE A 372 -9.89 20.75 6.56
N ARG A 373 -8.81 21.38 7.06
CA ARG A 373 -8.34 22.67 6.53
C ARG A 373 -7.89 22.57 5.07
N GLU A 374 -7.09 21.57 4.73
CA GLU A 374 -6.61 21.34 3.36
C GLU A 374 -7.77 21.11 2.37
N ARG A 375 -8.81 20.43 2.81
CA ARG A 375 -10.01 20.16 2.00
C ARG A 375 -11.07 21.22 2.09
N LYS A 376 -10.89 22.23 2.94
CA LYS A 376 -11.84 23.33 3.19
C LYS A 376 -13.24 22.81 3.59
N VAL A 377 -13.28 21.87 4.51
CA VAL A 377 -14.51 21.25 5.02
C VAL A 377 -14.57 21.32 6.53
N GLU A 378 -15.81 21.36 7.05
CA GLU A 378 -16.12 21.19 8.47
C GLU A 378 -17.05 20.00 8.62
N MET A 379 -16.53 18.92 9.22
CA MET A 379 -17.30 17.70 9.47
C MET A 379 -17.20 17.33 10.95
N PRO A 380 -18.30 16.89 11.57
CA PRO A 380 -18.21 16.28 12.90
C PRO A 380 -17.41 14.97 12.80
N CYS A 381 -16.56 14.72 13.78
CA CYS A 381 -15.69 13.55 13.76
C CYS A 381 -15.54 12.96 15.16
N VAL A 382 -15.55 11.63 15.23
CA VAL A 382 -15.29 10.85 16.44
C VAL A 382 -14.09 9.95 16.22
N LEU A 383 -13.47 9.48 17.31
CA LEU A 383 -12.22 8.75 17.30
C LEU A 383 -12.42 7.29 17.75
N ASP A 384 -12.17 6.34 16.86
CA ASP A 384 -12.05 4.93 17.19
C ASP A 384 -10.61 4.64 17.64
N LEU A 385 -10.30 4.99 18.89
CA LEU A 385 -8.93 4.97 19.42
C LEU A 385 -8.35 3.56 19.53
N ASP A 386 -9.19 2.59 19.84
CA ASP A 386 -8.82 1.19 20.07
C ASP A 386 -9.18 0.26 18.89
N GLY A 387 -9.75 0.81 17.82
CA GLY A 387 -10.17 0.07 16.65
C GLY A 387 -11.36 -0.86 16.86
N GLN A 388 -12.06 -0.76 18.02
CA GLN A 388 -13.17 -1.66 18.31
C GLN A 388 -14.42 -1.31 17.51
N ALA A 389 -14.66 -0.03 17.23
CA ALA A 389 -15.79 0.37 16.40
C ALA A 389 -15.63 -0.16 14.97
N ALA A 390 -14.47 0.01 14.36
CA ALA A 390 -14.19 -0.52 13.04
C ALA A 390 -14.37 -2.07 13.00
N ARG A 391 -13.92 -2.80 14.04
CA ARG A 391 -14.13 -4.25 14.12
C ARG A 391 -15.63 -4.62 14.25
N ARG A 392 -16.39 -3.95 15.14
CA ARG A 392 -17.82 -4.22 15.31
C ARG A 392 -18.66 -3.89 14.09
N TRP A 393 -18.26 -2.83 13.35
CA TRP A 393 -18.89 -2.42 12.10
C TRP A 393 -18.35 -3.17 10.89
N LEU A 394 -17.47 -4.15 11.11
CA LEU A 394 -16.88 -5.01 10.08
C LEU A 394 -16.23 -4.25 8.94
N ILE A 395 -15.53 -3.14 9.28
CA ILE A 395 -14.86 -2.28 8.31
C ILE A 395 -13.66 -3.02 7.70
N ARG A 396 -13.62 -3.15 6.38
CA ARG A 396 -12.58 -3.84 5.61
C ARG A 396 -11.78 -2.91 4.72
N ALA A 397 -12.36 -1.79 4.37
CA ALA A 397 -11.77 -0.78 3.49
C ALA A 397 -12.19 0.62 3.91
N PHE A 398 -11.39 1.62 3.54
CA PHE A 398 -11.72 3.03 3.70
C PHE A 398 -11.85 3.72 2.32
N PRO A 399 -12.84 4.63 2.15
CA PRO A 399 -13.94 4.87 3.07
C PRO A 399 -15.01 3.76 3.00
N THR A 400 -15.71 3.54 4.13
CA THR A 400 -16.97 2.79 4.14
C THR A 400 -18.04 3.64 4.78
N THR A 401 -19.07 3.95 4.01
CA THR A 401 -20.19 4.81 4.41
C THR A 401 -21.43 3.97 4.71
N PHE A 402 -22.06 4.23 5.83
CA PHE A 402 -23.35 3.66 6.23
C PHE A 402 -24.39 4.78 6.31
N VAL A 403 -25.61 4.45 5.96
CA VAL A 403 -26.78 5.24 6.33
C VAL A 403 -27.62 4.40 7.28
N VAL A 404 -27.84 4.90 8.49
CA VAL A 404 -28.68 4.27 9.52
C VAL A 404 -30.02 4.97 9.53
N ALA A 405 -31.08 4.18 9.43
CA ALA A 405 -32.45 4.70 9.47
C ALA A 405 -32.91 5.07 10.90
N PRO A 406 -33.98 5.85 11.06
CA PRO A 406 -34.54 6.21 12.37
C PRO A 406 -34.87 5.06 13.28
N ASP A 407 -35.21 3.88 12.73
CA ASP A 407 -35.48 2.65 13.49
C ASP A 407 -34.20 1.96 14.01
N GLY A 408 -33.01 2.46 13.64
CA GLY A 408 -31.71 1.95 14.02
C GLY A 408 -31.20 0.82 13.16
N LYS A 409 -31.83 0.54 12.03
CA LYS A 409 -31.32 -0.40 11.04
C LYS A 409 -30.47 0.27 10.00
N ILE A 410 -29.54 -0.46 9.46
CA ILE A 410 -28.73 -0.02 8.31
C ILE A 410 -29.62 0.07 7.08
N ALA A 411 -29.74 1.26 6.49
CA ALA A 411 -30.52 1.48 5.28
C ALA A 411 -29.70 1.31 4.01
N GLY A 412 -28.38 1.45 4.11
CA GLY A 412 -27.46 1.24 3.00
C GLY A 412 -26.00 1.24 3.46
N VAL A 413 -25.14 0.57 2.69
CA VAL A 413 -23.69 0.46 2.91
C VAL A 413 -22.99 0.67 1.57
N TRP A 414 -21.92 1.45 1.57
CA TRP A 414 -21.07 1.70 0.38
C TRP A 414 -19.61 1.63 0.75
N GLU A 415 -18.84 0.77 0.09
CA GLU A 415 -17.39 0.72 0.18
C GLU A 415 -16.77 1.55 -0.95
N GLY A 416 -15.80 2.40 -0.61
CA GLY A 416 -15.16 3.32 -1.55
C GLY A 416 -15.99 4.57 -1.83
N SER A 417 -15.39 5.48 -2.63
CA SER A 417 -16.01 6.75 -3.01
C SER A 417 -16.02 6.92 -4.53
N SER A 418 -17.17 7.34 -5.05
CA SER A 418 -17.36 7.67 -6.47
C SER A 418 -18.54 8.62 -6.63
N PRO A 419 -18.66 9.31 -7.78
CA PRO A 419 -19.87 10.11 -8.09
C PRO A 419 -21.16 9.28 -8.07
N ARG A 420 -21.09 7.99 -8.36
CA ARG A 420 -22.22 7.08 -8.26
C ARG A 420 -22.58 6.82 -6.79
N THR A 421 -21.59 6.52 -5.96
CA THR A 421 -21.76 6.31 -4.51
C THR A 421 -22.41 7.54 -3.87
N GLU A 422 -21.93 8.74 -4.16
CA GLU A 422 -22.51 9.99 -3.62
C GLU A 422 -23.99 10.17 -4.03
N ARG A 423 -24.33 9.84 -5.26
CA ARG A 423 -25.69 9.92 -5.76
C ARG A 423 -26.62 8.92 -5.07
N GLU A 424 -26.20 7.66 -4.92
CA GLU A 424 -26.96 6.61 -4.24
C GLU A 424 -27.19 6.95 -2.75
N ILE A 425 -26.18 7.49 -2.07
CA ILE A 425 -26.31 7.97 -0.68
C ILE A 425 -27.34 9.09 -0.59
N ARG A 426 -27.28 10.09 -1.50
CA ARG A 426 -28.24 11.21 -1.56
C ARG A 426 -29.66 10.72 -1.72
N GLU A 427 -29.90 9.80 -2.66
CA GLU A 427 -31.22 9.21 -2.91
C GLU A 427 -31.75 8.47 -1.66
N LYS A 428 -30.88 7.71 -0.98
CA LYS A 428 -31.22 6.99 0.25
C LYS A 428 -31.60 7.94 1.37
N LEU A 429 -30.79 8.98 1.62
CA LEU A 429 -31.07 9.99 2.64
C LEU A 429 -32.39 10.73 2.35
N LYS A 430 -32.61 11.09 1.07
CA LYS A 430 -33.85 11.77 0.66
C LYS A 430 -35.07 10.92 0.99
N ALA A 431 -35.08 9.64 0.59
CA ALA A 431 -36.17 8.71 0.85
C ALA A 431 -36.47 8.55 2.36
N LEU A 432 -35.42 8.45 3.18
CA LEU A 432 -35.57 8.32 4.63
C LEU A 432 -36.12 9.61 5.29
N CYS A 433 -35.65 10.76 4.84
CA CYS A 433 -36.15 12.07 5.35
C CYS A 433 -37.58 12.34 4.94
N GLU A 434 -37.99 11.91 3.74
CA GLU A 434 -39.40 12.04 3.28
C GLU A 434 -40.34 11.11 4.06
N ALA A 435 -39.88 9.87 4.35
CA ALA A 435 -40.65 8.91 5.13
C ALA A 435 -40.77 9.29 6.63
N ALA A 436 -39.80 10.04 7.16
CA ALA A 436 -39.81 10.52 8.54
C ALA A 436 -40.62 11.81 8.74
N ALA A 437 -41.04 12.49 7.66
CA ALA A 437 -41.88 13.67 7.76
C ALA A 437 -43.29 13.29 8.31
N PRO A 438 -43.82 14.00 9.33
CA PRO A 438 -45.16 13.70 9.81
C PRO A 438 -46.16 13.88 8.65
N ALA A 439 -47.07 12.92 8.48
CA ALA A 439 -48.16 13.04 7.51
C ALA A 439 -48.84 14.37 7.70
N ALA A 440 -48.92 15.15 6.63
CA ALA A 440 -49.68 16.41 6.67
C ALA A 440 -51.12 16.11 7.17
N PRO A 441 -51.67 16.90 8.10
CA PRO A 441 -53.05 16.71 8.54
C PRO A 441 -53.95 16.74 7.30
N ALA A 442 -54.77 15.67 7.17
CA ALA A 442 -55.78 15.64 6.12
C ALA A 442 -56.59 16.90 6.19
N ALA A 443 -56.57 17.69 5.11
CA ALA A 443 -57.45 18.84 4.98
C ALA A 443 -58.90 18.34 5.00
N ASN A 444 -59.61 18.68 6.09
CA ASN A 444 -61.05 18.52 6.19
C ASN A 444 -61.76 19.57 5.32
#